data_8993d5a270ac439a299984026ea73cf4
#
_entry.id   8993d5a270ac439a299984026ea73cf4
#
_cell.length_a   1.000
_cell.length_b   1.000
_cell.length_c   1.000
_cell.angle_alpha   90.00
_cell.angle_beta   90.00
_cell.angle_gamma   90.00
#
_symmetry.space_group_name_H-M   'P 1'
#
loop_
_entity.id
_entity.type
_entity.pdbx_description
1 polymer ?
#
loop_
_entity_poly.entity_id
_entity_poly.type
_entity_poly.pdbx_seq_one_letter_code
_entity_poly.pdbx_strand_id
1 'polypeptide(L)'
;KRAKALGVHVIDRCNLTVLMEEGFEDTAAFLAENNVEVIASMPCYLEENVDSQRGKGVFNASIEGLKLLNRKGYGIDGKLQLNLVFNPQGISLPPSQCELEPAYKKELKKRYQISFNNLYTITNMPIKRFGSTLLSKGLFDEYMQLLKVSHSEDNLAGVMCRTTLSVDWQGYVYDCDFNQMLGLAAGLSLDKAAGAATVPDNKT
;
A
#
# COMPACT_ATOMS: atom_id res chain seq x y z
N LYS A 1 16.99 -8.49 5.72
CA LYS A 1 17.96 -9.61 5.70
C LYS A 1 17.52 -10.78 6.60
N ARG A 2 17.29 -10.56 7.91
CA ARG A 2 16.95 -11.64 8.84
C ARG A 2 15.68 -12.41 8.45
N ALA A 3 14.59 -11.72 8.08
CA ALA A 3 13.35 -12.36 7.63
C ALA A 3 13.57 -13.24 6.39
N LYS A 4 14.35 -12.76 5.41
CA LYS A 4 14.69 -13.55 4.21
C LYS A 4 15.54 -14.77 4.56
N ALA A 5 16.46 -14.65 5.52
CA ALA A 5 17.25 -15.80 5.99
C ALA A 5 16.40 -16.89 6.67
N LEU A 6 15.23 -16.52 7.19
CA LEU A 6 14.22 -17.43 7.76
C LEU A 6 13.24 -17.96 6.68
N GLY A 7 13.44 -17.69 5.41
CA GLY A 7 12.57 -18.13 4.31
C GLY A 7 11.25 -17.35 4.20
N VAL A 8 11.10 -16.24 4.95
CA VAL A 8 9.86 -15.44 4.91
C VAL A 8 9.83 -14.61 3.63
N HIS A 9 8.67 -14.56 2.98
CA HIS A 9 8.41 -13.61 1.90
C HIS A 9 8.32 -12.20 2.49
N VAL A 10 9.09 -11.27 1.93
CA VAL A 10 9.16 -9.88 2.42
C VAL A 10 8.63 -8.93 1.36
N ILE A 11 7.73 -8.07 1.76
CA ILE A 11 7.11 -7.03 0.93
C ILE A 11 7.47 -5.67 1.54
N ASP A 12 7.94 -4.75 0.72
CA ASP A 12 8.09 -3.33 1.07
C ASP A 12 6.93 -2.53 0.46
N ARG A 13 6.14 -1.86 1.32
CA ARG A 13 5.09 -0.91 0.90
C ARG A 13 5.74 0.46 0.70
N CYS A 14 6.31 0.64 -0.48
CA CYS A 14 7.23 1.71 -0.79
C CYS A 14 6.54 3.06 -1.07
N ASN A 15 7.05 4.10 -0.43
CA ASN A 15 6.90 5.46 -0.92
C ASN A 15 8.03 5.77 -1.90
N LEU A 16 7.72 5.86 -3.18
CA LEU A 16 8.71 6.00 -4.26
C LEU A 16 9.64 7.20 -4.11
N THR A 17 9.16 8.30 -3.50
CA THR A 17 9.98 9.50 -3.34
C THR A 17 11.15 9.29 -2.40
N VAL A 18 11.04 8.39 -1.43
CA VAL A 18 12.11 8.05 -0.48
C VAL A 18 13.35 7.52 -1.21
N LEU A 19 13.17 6.81 -2.33
CA LEU A 19 14.29 6.29 -3.12
C LEU A 19 15.15 7.39 -3.76
N MET A 20 14.64 8.63 -3.76
CA MET A 20 15.31 9.80 -4.31
C MET A 20 15.84 10.76 -3.22
N GLU A 21 15.65 10.42 -1.95
CA GLU A 21 16.08 11.21 -0.81
C GLU A 21 17.57 10.95 -0.51
N GLU A 22 18.26 11.97 -0.02
CA GLU A 22 19.65 11.86 0.44
C GLU A 22 19.78 10.82 1.56
N GLY A 23 20.75 9.92 1.43
CA GLY A 23 21.00 8.81 2.37
C GLY A 23 20.18 7.55 2.09
N PHE A 24 19.36 7.52 1.04
CA PHE A 24 18.57 6.35 0.63
C PHE A 24 18.96 5.79 -0.74
N GLU A 25 20.09 6.23 -1.30
CA GLU A 25 20.58 5.90 -2.66
C GLU A 25 20.74 4.38 -2.85
N ASP A 26 21.15 3.67 -1.81
CA ASP A 26 21.38 2.22 -1.83
C ASP A 26 20.11 1.39 -1.62
N THR A 27 18.98 2.00 -1.27
CA THR A 27 17.76 1.29 -0.88
C THR A 27 17.24 0.39 -1.99
N ALA A 28 17.17 0.86 -3.22
CA ALA A 28 16.71 0.05 -4.35
C ALA A 28 17.62 -1.15 -4.63
N ALA A 29 18.95 -0.98 -4.49
CA ALA A 29 19.91 -2.06 -4.61
C ALA A 29 19.74 -3.08 -3.47
N PHE A 30 19.64 -2.60 -2.24
CA PHE A 30 19.41 -3.42 -1.06
C PHE A 30 18.14 -4.28 -1.17
N LEU A 31 17.02 -3.70 -1.63
CA LEU A 31 15.77 -4.42 -1.84
C LEU A 31 15.93 -5.51 -2.91
N ALA A 32 16.59 -5.21 -4.03
CA ALA A 32 16.84 -6.15 -5.11
C ALA A 32 17.73 -7.32 -4.68
N GLU A 33 18.86 -7.06 -4.02
CA GLU A 33 19.79 -8.08 -3.52
C GLU A 33 19.14 -9.02 -2.51
N ASN A 34 18.16 -8.54 -1.75
CA ASN A 34 17.43 -9.37 -0.80
C ASN A 34 16.12 -9.93 -1.37
N ASN A 35 15.87 -9.78 -2.68
CA ASN A 35 14.67 -10.27 -3.37
C ASN A 35 13.39 -9.88 -2.62
N VAL A 36 13.27 -8.61 -2.24
CA VAL A 36 12.09 -8.05 -1.57
C VAL A 36 11.08 -7.64 -2.64
N GLU A 37 9.82 -8.06 -2.50
CA GLU A 37 8.75 -7.55 -3.36
C GLU A 37 8.49 -6.08 -3.03
N VAL A 38 8.30 -5.24 -4.04
CA VAL A 38 7.97 -3.83 -3.87
C VAL A 38 6.53 -3.58 -4.29
N ILE A 39 5.73 -3.04 -3.36
CA ILE A 39 4.39 -2.54 -3.64
C ILE A 39 4.40 -1.01 -3.47
N ALA A 40 4.37 -0.30 -4.59
CA ALA A 40 4.54 1.14 -4.63
C ALA A 40 3.23 1.88 -4.88
N SER A 41 3.01 2.97 -4.15
CA SER A 41 1.82 3.81 -4.33
C SER A 41 1.97 4.71 -5.56
N MET A 42 1.13 4.49 -6.57
CA MET A 42 1.06 5.31 -7.79
C MET A 42 -0.40 5.65 -8.11
N PRO A 43 -0.97 6.71 -7.50
CA PRO A 43 -2.40 7.00 -7.57
C PRO A 43 -2.88 7.43 -8.95
N CYS A 44 -1.98 7.90 -9.83
CA CYS A 44 -2.29 8.21 -11.22
C CYS A 44 -1.02 8.17 -12.08
N TYR A 45 -1.19 7.96 -13.38
CA TYR A 45 -0.13 8.12 -14.39
C TYR A 45 -0.10 9.53 -15.01
N LEU A 46 -0.92 10.46 -14.51
CA LEU A 46 -0.95 11.87 -14.90
C LEU A 46 -0.39 12.74 -13.78
N GLU A 47 0.56 13.61 -14.11
CA GLU A 47 1.26 14.48 -13.16
C GLU A 47 0.30 15.35 -12.35
N GLU A 48 -0.63 16.04 -13.03
CA GLU A 48 -1.59 16.94 -12.39
C GLU A 48 -2.40 16.26 -11.27
N ASN A 49 -2.78 15.01 -11.48
CA ASN A 49 -3.57 14.25 -10.52
C ASN A 49 -2.73 13.82 -9.30
N VAL A 50 -1.49 13.41 -9.50
CA VAL A 50 -0.60 13.01 -8.40
C VAL A 50 -0.17 14.23 -7.59
N ASP A 51 0.24 15.28 -8.25
CA ASP A 51 0.72 16.49 -7.58
C ASP A 51 -0.41 17.20 -6.82
N SER A 52 -1.64 17.18 -7.33
CA SER A 52 -2.82 17.71 -6.60
C SER A 52 -3.12 16.90 -5.33
N GLN A 53 -2.87 15.60 -5.33
CA GLN A 53 -3.15 14.69 -4.21
C GLN A 53 -2.01 14.65 -3.18
N ARG A 54 -0.77 14.72 -3.62
CA ARG A 54 0.42 14.42 -2.80
C ARG A 54 1.40 15.57 -2.64
N GLY A 55 1.25 16.62 -3.43
CA GLY A 55 2.14 17.77 -3.44
C GLY A 55 2.96 17.88 -4.73
N LYS A 56 3.39 19.10 -5.02
CA LYS A 56 4.12 19.44 -6.24
C LYS A 56 5.46 18.71 -6.32
N GLY A 57 5.72 18.10 -7.48
CA GLY A 57 6.97 17.39 -7.77
C GLY A 57 7.00 15.91 -7.30
N VAL A 58 5.98 15.46 -6.57
CA VAL A 58 5.88 14.07 -6.11
C VAL A 58 5.74 13.11 -7.30
N PHE A 59 5.05 13.52 -8.36
CA PHE A 59 4.93 12.70 -9.56
C PHE A 59 6.29 12.42 -10.19
N ASN A 60 7.08 13.46 -10.47
CA ASN A 60 8.37 13.31 -11.11
C ASN A 60 9.35 12.48 -10.26
N ALA A 61 9.40 12.72 -8.96
CA ALA A 61 10.21 11.90 -8.04
C ALA A 61 9.74 10.43 -8.05
N SER A 62 8.43 10.17 -8.10
CA SER A 62 7.90 8.81 -8.20
C SER A 62 8.27 8.12 -9.52
N ILE A 63 8.21 8.83 -10.64
CA ILE A 63 8.65 8.31 -11.95
C ILE A 63 10.13 7.94 -11.92
N GLU A 64 11.00 8.78 -11.36
CA GLU A 64 12.43 8.47 -11.23
C GLU A 64 12.67 7.28 -10.29
N GLY A 65 11.94 7.17 -9.19
CA GLY A 65 11.98 6.01 -8.31
C GLY A 65 11.58 4.71 -9.04
N LEU A 66 10.52 4.73 -9.85
CA LEU A 66 10.12 3.57 -10.66
C LEU A 66 11.17 3.20 -11.71
N LYS A 67 11.77 4.19 -12.39
CA LYS A 67 12.89 3.95 -13.32
C LYS A 67 14.10 3.35 -12.61
N LEU A 68 14.41 3.83 -11.39
CA LEU A 68 15.48 3.26 -10.58
C LEU A 68 15.21 1.79 -10.25
N LEU A 69 14.01 1.44 -9.82
CA LEU A 69 13.61 0.05 -9.57
C LEU A 69 13.70 -0.81 -10.85
N ASN A 70 13.21 -0.31 -12.00
CA ASN A 70 13.33 -1.03 -13.28
C ASN A 70 14.81 -1.26 -13.66
N ARG A 71 15.71 -0.29 -13.45
CA ARG A 71 17.16 -0.48 -13.67
C ARG A 71 17.77 -1.58 -12.78
N LYS A 72 17.16 -1.85 -11.62
CA LYS A 72 17.55 -2.95 -10.71
C LYS A 72 16.89 -4.30 -11.06
N GLY A 73 16.07 -4.37 -12.14
CA GLY A 73 15.40 -5.56 -12.61
C GLY A 73 13.95 -5.74 -12.13
N TYR A 74 13.44 -4.85 -11.32
CA TYR A 74 12.06 -4.88 -10.86
C TYR A 74 11.07 -4.72 -12.02
N GLY A 75 10.00 -5.52 -12.03
CA GLY A 75 8.90 -5.41 -13.00
C GLY A 75 9.27 -5.83 -14.43
N ILE A 76 10.46 -6.42 -14.67
CA ILE A 76 10.97 -6.75 -16.02
C ILE A 76 10.76 -8.22 -16.35
N ASP A 77 11.37 -9.13 -15.58
CA ASP A 77 11.43 -10.57 -15.88
C ASP A 77 10.65 -11.46 -14.90
N GLY A 78 9.88 -10.84 -14.01
CA GLY A 78 9.08 -11.53 -13.00
C GLY A 78 9.87 -12.05 -11.79
N LYS A 79 11.19 -11.92 -11.74
CA LYS A 79 11.99 -12.34 -10.57
C LYS A 79 11.86 -11.33 -9.42
N LEU A 80 12.00 -10.05 -9.73
CA LEU A 80 11.82 -8.96 -8.79
C LEU A 80 10.44 -8.31 -9.03
N GLN A 81 9.51 -8.60 -8.12
CA GLN A 81 8.13 -8.15 -8.24
C GLN A 81 8.02 -6.66 -7.91
N LEU A 82 7.48 -5.89 -8.87
CA LEU A 82 7.06 -4.51 -8.69
C LEU A 82 5.57 -4.42 -8.96
N ASN A 83 4.81 -4.13 -7.92
CA ASN A 83 3.37 -3.93 -8.01
C ASN A 83 3.03 -2.47 -7.68
N LEU A 84 2.03 -1.93 -8.33
CA LEU A 84 1.56 -0.58 -8.09
C LEU A 84 0.23 -0.60 -7.35
N VAL A 85 -0.03 0.44 -6.57
CA VAL A 85 -1.31 0.64 -5.89
C VAL A 85 -1.94 1.93 -6.37
N PHE A 86 -3.17 1.78 -6.85
CA PHE A 86 -4.08 2.87 -7.14
C PHE A 86 -5.05 3.07 -5.98
N ASN A 87 -5.29 4.31 -5.61
CA ASN A 87 -6.39 4.70 -4.75
C ASN A 87 -7.09 5.94 -5.31
N PRO A 88 -8.45 5.95 -5.36
CA PRO A 88 -9.19 7.06 -5.95
C PRO A 88 -9.08 8.32 -5.12
N GLN A 89 -9.29 9.46 -5.77
CA GLN A 89 -9.49 10.73 -5.09
C GLN A 89 -10.96 10.93 -4.72
N GLY A 90 -11.21 11.68 -3.65
CA GLY A 90 -12.57 12.07 -3.25
C GLY A 90 -13.44 10.90 -2.80
N ILE A 91 -14.74 11.04 -3.02
CA ILE A 91 -15.79 10.11 -2.57
C ILE A 91 -16.16 9.09 -3.65
N SER A 92 -15.19 8.49 -4.31
CA SER A 92 -15.43 7.47 -5.33
C SER A 92 -14.79 6.13 -4.94
N LEU A 93 -15.38 5.04 -5.39
CA LEU A 93 -14.74 3.74 -5.38
C LEU A 93 -13.76 3.63 -6.54
N PRO A 94 -12.72 2.78 -6.41
CA PRO A 94 -11.82 2.52 -7.52
C PRO A 94 -12.57 1.85 -8.68
N PRO A 95 -12.19 2.12 -9.93
CA PRO A 95 -12.69 1.35 -11.06
C PRO A 95 -12.19 -0.10 -11.01
N SER A 96 -12.73 -0.93 -11.89
CA SER A 96 -12.30 -2.32 -12.03
C SER A 96 -10.79 -2.41 -12.27
N GLN A 97 -10.11 -3.22 -11.48
CA GLN A 97 -8.66 -3.46 -11.63
C GLN A 97 -8.31 -4.00 -13.02
N CYS A 98 -9.15 -4.90 -13.56
CA CYS A 98 -8.96 -5.51 -14.88
C CYS A 98 -9.00 -4.48 -16.02
N GLU A 99 -9.71 -3.38 -15.84
CA GLU A 99 -9.80 -2.30 -16.83
C GLU A 99 -8.67 -1.27 -16.65
N LEU A 100 -8.31 -0.98 -15.39
CA LEU A 100 -7.35 0.06 -15.06
C LEU A 100 -5.90 -0.39 -15.31
N GLU A 101 -5.56 -1.63 -14.99
CA GLU A 101 -4.19 -2.14 -15.11
C GLU A 101 -3.62 -2.07 -16.53
N PRO A 102 -4.35 -2.47 -17.61
CA PRO A 102 -3.86 -2.31 -18.98
C PRO A 102 -3.59 -0.85 -19.37
N ALA A 103 -4.44 0.08 -18.90
CA ALA A 103 -4.24 1.50 -19.15
C ALA A 103 -2.95 2.02 -18.48
N TYR A 104 -2.71 1.64 -17.20
CA TYR A 104 -1.47 1.97 -16.50
C TYR A 104 -0.24 1.38 -17.20
N LYS A 105 -0.27 0.12 -17.58
CA LYS A 105 0.83 -0.54 -18.31
C LYS A 105 1.15 0.19 -19.61
N LYS A 106 0.11 0.51 -20.40
CA LYS A 106 0.26 1.22 -21.67
C LYS A 106 0.85 2.63 -21.48
N GLU A 107 0.28 3.42 -20.58
CA GLU A 107 0.69 4.82 -20.39
C GLU A 107 2.07 4.95 -19.77
N LEU A 108 2.38 4.19 -18.71
CA LEU A 108 3.70 4.21 -18.06
C LEU A 108 4.78 3.68 -19.01
N LYS A 109 4.49 2.63 -19.79
CA LYS A 109 5.44 2.12 -20.78
C LYS A 109 5.69 3.11 -21.91
N LYS A 110 4.62 3.68 -22.47
CA LYS A 110 4.71 4.62 -23.60
C LYS A 110 5.43 5.91 -23.25
N ARG A 111 5.11 6.50 -22.09
CA ARG A 111 5.61 7.83 -21.71
C ARG A 111 6.97 7.77 -21.01
N TYR A 112 7.20 6.77 -20.19
CA TYR A 112 8.33 6.74 -19.26
C TYR A 112 9.21 5.51 -19.38
N GLN A 113 8.86 4.54 -20.24
CA GLN A 113 9.53 3.24 -20.42
C GLN A 113 9.50 2.37 -19.14
N ILE A 114 8.52 2.62 -18.25
CA ILE A 114 8.37 1.90 -17.00
C ILE A 114 7.54 0.63 -17.22
N SER A 115 7.98 -0.46 -16.58
CA SER A 115 7.27 -1.74 -16.51
C SER A 115 7.00 -2.11 -15.07
N PHE A 116 5.89 -2.81 -14.82
CA PHE A 116 5.50 -3.33 -13.51
C PHE A 116 4.67 -4.61 -13.68
N ASN A 117 4.51 -5.40 -12.61
CA ASN A 117 3.83 -6.69 -12.68
C ASN A 117 2.30 -6.53 -12.59
N ASN A 118 1.79 -6.03 -11.47
CA ASN A 118 0.36 -5.92 -11.22
C ASN A 118 -0.02 -4.53 -10.70
N LEU A 119 -1.27 -4.13 -10.95
CA LEU A 119 -1.89 -2.96 -10.34
C LEU A 119 -2.92 -3.44 -9.32
N TYR A 120 -2.82 -2.97 -8.08
CA TYR A 120 -3.84 -3.18 -7.07
C TYR A 120 -4.69 -1.92 -6.92
N THR A 121 -6.00 -2.08 -6.86
CA THR A 121 -6.92 -0.99 -6.56
C THR A 121 -7.40 -1.10 -5.12
N ILE A 122 -7.30 -0.02 -4.36
CA ILE A 122 -7.74 0.01 -2.97
C ILE A 122 -8.77 1.11 -2.73
N THR A 123 -9.72 0.82 -1.86
CA THR A 123 -10.69 1.80 -1.36
C THR A 123 -10.09 2.55 -0.18
N ASN A 124 -10.30 3.85 -0.11
CA ASN A 124 -9.80 4.65 1.01
C ASN A 124 -10.63 4.40 2.27
N MET A 125 -9.96 4.24 3.41
CA MET A 125 -10.62 4.25 4.73
C MET A 125 -10.86 5.70 5.20
N PRO A 126 -12.07 6.02 5.71
CA PRO A 126 -12.44 7.38 6.17
C PRO A 126 -11.87 7.70 7.55
N ILE A 127 -10.55 7.54 7.71
CA ILE A 127 -9.81 7.79 8.96
C ILE A 127 -8.66 8.78 8.74
N LYS A 128 -8.12 9.32 9.83
CA LYS A 128 -6.96 10.21 9.83
C LYS A 128 -7.13 11.36 8.80
N ARG A 129 -6.10 11.62 7.98
CA ARG A 129 -6.10 12.73 7.02
C ARG A 129 -7.28 12.69 6.04
N PHE A 130 -7.61 11.52 5.51
CA PHE A 130 -8.73 11.40 4.58
C PHE A 130 -10.08 11.62 5.27
N GLY A 131 -10.28 11.03 6.45
CA GLY A 131 -11.47 11.27 7.27
C GLY A 131 -11.64 12.74 7.65
N SER A 132 -10.56 13.42 8.07
CA SER A 132 -10.58 14.86 8.35
C SER A 132 -10.93 15.69 7.10
N THR A 133 -10.42 15.31 5.94
CA THR A 133 -10.76 15.99 4.67
C THR A 133 -12.23 15.81 4.31
N LEU A 134 -12.79 14.62 4.51
CA LEU A 134 -14.23 14.37 4.28
C LEU A 134 -15.08 15.20 5.21
N LEU A 135 -14.75 15.25 6.51
CA LEU A 135 -15.45 16.07 7.50
C LEU A 135 -15.42 17.55 7.14
N SER A 136 -14.25 18.09 6.81
CA SER A 136 -14.10 19.51 6.46
C SER A 136 -14.87 19.92 5.21
N LYS A 137 -15.16 18.96 4.32
CA LYS A 137 -15.95 19.19 3.10
C LYS A 137 -17.42 18.80 3.25
N GLY A 138 -17.87 18.32 4.40
CA GLY A 138 -19.23 17.83 4.62
C GLY A 138 -19.58 16.56 3.83
N LEU A 139 -18.59 15.76 3.43
CA LEU A 139 -18.75 14.58 2.56
C LEU A 139 -18.62 13.25 3.32
N PHE A 140 -18.45 13.29 4.64
CA PHE A 140 -18.18 12.10 5.44
C PHE A 140 -19.35 11.11 5.40
N ASP A 141 -20.58 11.59 5.63
CA ASP A 141 -21.77 10.72 5.65
C ASP A 141 -22.08 10.15 4.27
N GLU A 142 -21.91 10.96 3.21
CA GLU A 142 -22.07 10.49 1.83
C GLU A 142 -21.09 9.36 1.50
N TYR A 143 -19.82 9.51 1.88
CA TYR A 143 -18.81 8.48 1.66
C TYR A 143 -19.10 7.22 2.50
N MET A 144 -19.52 7.37 3.76
CA MET A 144 -19.93 6.25 4.60
C MET A 144 -21.12 5.49 4.02
N GLN A 145 -22.08 6.22 3.46
CA GLN A 145 -23.23 5.60 2.77
C GLN A 145 -22.78 4.84 1.52
N LEU A 146 -21.88 5.41 0.72
CA LEU A 146 -21.29 4.73 -0.44
C LEU A 146 -20.62 3.41 -0.04
N LEU A 147 -19.82 3.41 1.02
CA LEU A 147 -19.17 2.18 1.51
C LEU A 147 -20.20 1.13 1.97
N LYS A 148 -21.26 1.55 2.68
CA LYS A 148 -22.32 0.64 3.16
C LYS A 148 -23.07 -0.01 2.02
N VAL A 149 -23.48 0.75 1.00
CA VAL A 149 -24.26 0.19 -0.13
C VAL A 149 -23.39 -0.65 -1.07
N SER A 150 -22.07 -0.48 -1.02
CA SER A 150 -21.10 -1.24 -1.82
C SER A 150 -20.55 -2.48 -1.07
N HIS A 151 -21.03 -2.73 0.14
CA HIS A 151 -20.67 -3.93 0.89
C HIS A 151 -21.12 -5.20 0.17
N SER A 152 -20.28 -6.22 0.17
CA SER A 152 -20.62 -7.55 -0.31
C SER A 152 -20.22 -8.60 0.74
N GLU A 153 -21.18 -9.41 1.16
CA GLU A 153 -20.97 -10.54 2.07
C GLU A 153 -19.92 -11.53 1.53
N ASP A 154 -19.85 -11.70 0.21
CA ASP A 154 -18.88 -12.60 -0.44
C ASP A 154 -17.42 -12.23 -0.14
N ASN A 155 -17.16 -10.95 0.19
CA ASN A 155 -15.84 -10.49 0.52
C ASN A 155 -15.38 -10.90 1.93
N LEU A 156 -16.29 -11.24 2.85
CA LEU A 156 -15.97 -11.48 4.26
C LEU A 156 -15.02 -12.66 4.46
N ALA A 157 -15.12 -13.69 3.64
CA ALA A 157 -14.23 -14.85 3.72
C ALA A 157 -12.78 -14.51 3.36
N GLY A 158 -12.56 -13.50 2.49
CA GLY A 158 -11.27 -13.11 1.94
C GLY A 158 -10.65 -11.85 2.56
N VAL A 159 -11.26 -11.24 3.60
CA VAL A 159 -10.71 -10.03 4.20
C VAL A 159 -9.37 -10.30 4.89
N MET A 160 -8.38 -9.46 4.62
CA MET A 160 -7.00 -9.63 5.09
C MET A 160 -6.89 -9.66 6.62
N CYS A 161 -7.73 -8.90 7.34
CA CYS A 161 -7.70 -8.81 8.80
C CYS A 161 -7.99 -10.14 9.52
N ARG A 162 -8.49 -11.16 8.82
CA ARG A 162 -8.68 -12.52 9.38
C ARG A 162 -7.36 -13.27 9.61
N THR A 163 -6.30 -12.91 8.86
CA THR A 163 -5.03 -13.64 8.85
C THR A 163 -3.81 -12.73 8.99
N THR A 164 -4.02 -11.43 9.19
CA THR A 164 -2.96 -10.43 9.29
C THR A 164 -2.83 -9.95 10.73
N LEU A 165 -1.59 -9.84 11.19
CA LEU A 165 -1.24 -9.10 12.40
C LEU A 165 -0.45 -7.85 11.99
N SER A 166 -0.78 -6.73 12.59
CA SER A 166 -0.01 -5.51 12.48
C SER A 166 0.79 -5.29 13.76
N VAL A 167 2.04 -4.88 13.63
CA VAL A 167 2.94 -4.66 14.76
C VAL A 167 3.57 -3.29 14.61
N ASP A 168 3.50 -2.47 15.65
CA ASP A 168 4.13 -1.16 15.61
C ASP A 168 5.63 -1.24 16.00
N TRP A 169 6.29 -0.10 15.92
CA TRP A 169 7.72 0.02 16.22
C TRP A 169 8.08 -0.24 17.70
N GLN A 170 7.09 -0.18 18.61
CA GLN A 170 7.23 -0.48 20.03
C GLN A 170 6.95 -1.96 20.34
N GLY A 171 6.49 -2.74 19.34
CA GLY A 171 6.16 -4.15 19.49
C GLY A 171 4.71 -4.42 19.92
N TYR A 172 3.84 -3.41 19.99
CA TYR A 172 2.41 -3.65 20.22
C TYR A 172 1.76 -4.32 19.00
N VAL A 173 0.89 -5.28 19.27
CA VAL A 173 0.20 -6.07 18.25
C VAL A 173 -1.22 -5.57 18.06
N TYR A 174 -1.65 -5.55 16.82
CA TYR A 174 -2.99 -5.15 16.38
C TYR A 174 -3.54 -6.21 15.43
N ASP A 175 -4.82 -6.41 15.42
CA ASP A 175 -5.52 -7.33 14.50
C ASP A 175 -5.65 -6.78 13.07
N CYS A 176 -5.41 -5.47 12.91
CA CYS A 176 -5.55 -4.77 11.65
C CYS A 176 -4.64 -3.52 11.63
N ASP A 177 -4.07 -3.17 10.50
CA ASP A 177 -3.26 -1.95 10.34
C ASP A 177 -4.10 -0.67 10.49
N PHE A 178 -5.40 -0.70 10.21
CA PHE A 178 -6.30 0.42 10.51
C PHE A 178 -6.49 0.59 12.02
N ASN A 179 -6.64 -0.48 12.78
CA ASN A 179 -6.72 -0.43 14.24
C ASN A 179 -5.40 0.06 14.85
N GLN A 180 -4.26 -0.29 14.26
CA GLN A 180 -2.97 0.32 14.61
C GLN A 180 -2.99 1.84 14.40
N MET A 181 -3.48 2.32 13.26
CA MET A 181 -3.58 3.76 12.97
C MET A 181 -4.53 4.50 13.95
N LEU A 182 -5.51 3.80 14.50
CA LEU A 182 -6.46 4.33 15.49
C LEU A 182 -5.99 4.16 16.94
N GLY A 183 -4.88 3.46 17.18
CA GLY A 183 -4.36 3.19 18.53
C GLY A 183 -5.15 2.11 19.28
N LEU A 184 -5.90 1.26 18.58
CA LEU A 184 -6.73 0.19 19.15
C LEU A 184 -5.94 -1.12 19.20
N ALA A 185 -5.01 -1.22 20.14
CA ALA A 185 -4.16 -2.40 20.31
C ALA A 185 -4.97 -3.63 20.79
N ALA A 186 -4.54 -4.83 20.34
CA ALA A 186 -5.14 -6.11 20.76
C ALA A 186 -4.81 -6.54 22.20
N GLY A 187 -4.21 -5.66 23.01
CA GLY A 187 -3.82 -5.96 24.39
C GLY A 187 -2.60 -6.87 24.53
N LEU A 188 -1.92 -7.17 23.42
CA LEU A 188 -0.73 -8.02 23.37
C LEU A 188 0.49 -7.19 22.97
N SER A 189 1.68 -7.56 23.51
CA SER A 189 2.97 -7.09 22.99
C SER A 189 3.80 -8.31 22.57
N LEU A 190 4.76 -8.13 21.65
CA LEU A 190 5.63 -9.23 21.21
C LEU A 190 6.38 -9.90 22.35
N ASP A 191 6.76 -9.16 23.39
CA ASP A 191 7.43 -9.71 24.56
C ASP A 191 6.52 -10.66 25.37
N LYS A 192 5.22 -10.42 25.34
CA LYS A 192 4.19 -11.29 25.94
C LYS A 192 3.74 -12.40 25.00
N ALA A 193 3.72 -12.15 23.68
CA ALA A 193 3.33 -13.14 22.67
C ALA A 193 4.37 -14.27 22.52
N ALA A 194 5.64 -14.02 22.81
CA ALA A 194 6.68 -15.05 22.82
C ALA A 194 6.45 -16.11 23.93
N GLY A 195 5.60 -15.82 24.92
CA GLY A 195 5.23 -16.74 26.00
C GLY A 195 3.79 -17.24 26.02
N ALA A 196 2.91 -16.74 25.13
CA ALA A 196 1.49 -17.07 25.12
C ALA A 196 1.00 -17.36 23.70
N ALA A 197 0.99 -18.61 23.30
CA ALA A 197 0.42 -19.07 22.02
C ALA A 197 -1.13 -19.21 22.08
N THR A 198 -1.84 -18.17 22.50
CA THR A 198 -3.31 -18.13 22.38
C THR A 198 -3.77 -16.72 22.04
N VAL A 199 -4.16 -16.53 20.78
CA VAL A 199 -4.94 -15.36 20.34
C VAL A 199 -6.35 -15.53 20.93
N PRO A 200 -6.89 -14.52 21.66
CA PRO A 200 -8.29 -14.60 22.08
C PRO A 200 -9.20 -14.60 20.86
N ASP A 201 -10.12 -15.54 20.81
CA ASP A 201 -11.19 -15.60 19.80
C ASP A 201 -12.11 -14.40 20.02
N ASN A 202 -11.94 -13.33 19.25
CA ASN A 202 -12.85 -12.19 19.24
C ASN A 202 -14.15 -12.57 18.50
N LYS A 203 -14.98 -13.36 19.20
CA LYS A 203 -16.39 -13.58 18.84
C LYS A 203 -17.23 -12.73 19.78
N THR A 204 -17.56 -11.52 19.37
CA THR A 204 -18.84 -10.86 19.68
C THR A 204 -19.12 -9.82 18.60
#